data_fcf312f797fb756637c1cc6fbe728e09
#
_entry.id   fcf312f797fb756637c1cc6fbe728e09
#
_cell.length_a   1.000
_cell.length_b   1.000
_cell.length_c   1.000
_cell.angle_alpha   90.00
_cell.angle_beta   90.00
_cell.angle_gamma   90.00
#
_symmetry.space_group_name_H-M   'P 1'
#
loop_
_entity.id
_entity.type
_entity.pdbx_description
1 polymer ?
#
loop_
_entity_poly.entity_id
_entity_poly.type
_entity_poly.pdbx_seq_one_letter_code
_entity_poly.pdbx_strand_id
1 'polypeptide(L)'
;MTSKPMELWAFLENSDFQRRKAGGLYRQDEVKLIRHDEFLESDYQLMMDIGCVGIRDAARWYISHPKPHEFDWTWLDRVVKAAENFKLTLYLDLWHYGYPDWLDLLSPDAPAHFAEFAEQIAKRYPSLKHYCICNEPTLMVERGGQRGGWRPFLRQKDPTPFRQQICRCIIAASQAVLKVRPDAKLILPDPWHATDVNSEDWQAAVIDTVLGRRDPELGGSSELITIIGLNHYRDSTLPPFHKLILNAKKRWSDKPLWFTETSGPPVGWKQEEWFWWMMAEVRLANQEGADIPVFTWAPAISMYDWVDETKHLANGIWVLEADGRRVPNRKMPEAIALARSYGYLK
;
A
#
# COMPACT_ATOMS: atom_id res chain seq x y z
N MET A 1 15.31 26.95 3.26
CA MET A 1 15.93 26.08 2.20
C MET A 1 14.81 25.50 1.35
N THR A 2 14.93 25.48 0.02
CA THR A 2 13.93 24.85 -0.84
C THR A 2 14.10 23.32 -0.75
N SER A 3 13.05 22.56 -0.40
CA SER A 3 13.11 21.10 -0.46
C SER A 3 13.27 20.63 -1.90
N LYS A 4 13.97 19.50 -2.11
CA LYS A 4 14.10 18.88 -3.44
C LYS A 4 12.73 18.48 -3.99
N PRO A 5 12.54 18.54 -5.33
CA PRO A 5 11.31 18.00 -5.94
C PRO A 5 11.15 16.51 -5.62
N MET A 6 9.92 16.10 -5.29
CA MET A 6 9.57 14.71 -5.05
C MET A 6 9.17 14.01 -6.35
N GLU A 7 9.29 12.70 -6.39
CA GLU A 7 8.70 11.88 -7.45
C GLU A 7 7.20 11.72 -7.19
N LEU A 8 6.40 11.87 -8.24
CA LEU A 8 4.99 11.50 -8.18
C LEU A 8 4.85 10.02 -8.52
N TRP A 9 4.22 9.29 -7.62
CA TRP A 9 3.83 7.91 -7.82
C TRP A 9 2.31 7.79 -7.73
N ALA A 10 1.75 6.83 -8.45
CA ALA A 10 0.35 6.50 -8.40
C ALA A 10 0.17 5.12 -7.76
N PHE A 11 -0.89 4.98 -6.97
CA PHE A 11 -1.33 3.70 -6.47
C PHE A 11 -2.68 3.36 -7.11
N LEU A 12 -2.73 2.25 -7.82
CA LEU A 12 -3.98 1.67 -8.26
C LEU A 12 -4.57 0.88 -7.10
N GLU A 13 -5.86 1.06 -6.84
CA GLU A 13 -6.50 0.42 -5.69
C GLU A 13 -6.42 -1.10 -5.80
N ASN A 14 -5.73 -1.71 -4.87
CA ASN A 14 -5.34 -3.12 -4.91
C ASN A 14 -6.06 -3.97 -3.86
N SER A 15 -6.89 -3.36 -3.00
CA SER A 15 -7.47 -4.09 -1.90
C SER A 15 -8.37 -5.22 -2.40
N ASP A 16 -8.10 -6.38 -1.86
CA ASP A 16 -9.02 -7.50 -1.91
C ASP A 16 -9.17 -8.06 -0.49
N PHE A 17 -10.37 -8.36 -0.08
CA PHE A 17 -10.62 -8.95 1.23
C PHE A 17 -11.96 -9.68 1.26
N GLN A 18 -12.06 -10.67 2.15
CA GLN A 18 -13.31 -11.37 2.37
C GLN A 18 -14.03 -10.83 3.60
N ARG A 19 -15.33 -10.61 3.46
CA ARG A 19 -16.25 -10.25 4.53
C ARG A 19 -17.51 -11.11 4.53
N ARG A 20 -18.21 -11.16 5.65
CA ARG A 20 -19.48 -11.88 5.75
C ARG A 20 -20.62 -10.98 5.30
N LYS A 21 -21.50 -11.51 4.46
CA LYS A 21 -22.77 -10.92 4.05
C LYS A 21 -23.92 -11.89 4.29
N ALA A 22 -25.16 -11.44 4.10
CA ALA A 22 -26.36 -12.27 4.30
C ALA A 22 -26.34 -13.56 3.47
N GLY A 23 -25.69 -13.57 2.29
CA GLY A 23 -25.57 -14.74 1.41
C GLY A 23 -24.32 -15.60 1.64
N GLY A 24 -23.50 -15.35 2.67
CA GLY A 24 -22.23 -16.07 2.90
C GLY A 24 -20.99 -15.19 2.85
N LEU A 25 -19.87 -15.78 2.42
CA LEU A 25 -18.63 -15.03 2.22
C LEU A 25 -18.69 -14.25 0.92
N TYR A 26 -18.28 -12.99 0.96
CA TYR A 26 -18.14 -12.13 -0.19
C TYR A 26 -16.69 -11.62 -0.25
N ARG A 27 -16.03 -11.78 -1.42
CA ARG A 27 -14.73 -11.15 -1.70
C ARG A 27 -14.96 -9.83 -2.42
N GLN A 28 -14.53 -8.75 -1.82
CA GLN A 28 -14.38 -7.48 -2.49
C GLN A 28 -12.99 -7.43 -3.12
N ASP A 29 -12.93 -7.23 -4.42
CA ASP A 29 -11.70 -7.11 -5.20
C ASP A 29 -11.78 -5.79 -5.98
N GLU A 30 -11.06 -4.78 -5.49
CA GLU A 30 -11.13 -3.44 -6.06
C GLU A 30 -10.56 -3.38 -7.47
N VAL A 31 -9.52 -4.14 -7.79
CA VAL A 31 -8.97 -4.22 -9.16
C VAL A 31 -10.06 -4.60 -10.16
N LYS A 32 -10.93 -5.55 -9.78
CA LYS A 32 -12.07 -5.98 -10.61
C LYS A 32 -13.20 -4.97 -10.59
N LEU A 33 -13.54 -4.41 -9.44
CA LEU A 33 -14.64 -3.44 -9.30
C LEU A 33 -14.37 -2.17 -10.10
N ILE A 34 -13.15 -1.66 -10.07
CA ILE A 34 -12.76 -0.50 -10.88
C ILE A 34 -12.39 -0.88 -12.32
N ARG A 35 -12.52 -2.17 -12.69
CA ARG A 35 -12.21 -2.70 -14.02
C ARG A 35 -10.77 -2.42 -14.45
N HIS A 36 -9.83 -2.36 -13.51
CA HIS A 36 -8.43 -2.15 -13.83
C HIS A 36 -7.84 -3.34 -14.61
N ASP A 37 -8.31 -4.54 -14.35
CA ASP A 37 -7.95 -5.75 -15.10
C ASP A 37 -8.36 -5.70 -16.58
N GLU A 38 -9.37 -4.90 -16.95
CA GLU A 38 -9.75 -4.66 -18.35
C GLU A 38 -8.95 -3.49 -18.96
N PHE A 39 -8.68 -2.44 -18.18
CA PHE A 39 -8.13 -1.16 -18.65
C PHE A 39 -6.67 -0.91 -18.23
N LEU A 40 -5.92 -1.95 -17.83
CA LEU A 40 -4.57 -1.86 -17.30
C LEU A 40 -3.65 -0.90 -18.07
N GLU A 41 -3.54 -1.11 -19.39
CA GLU A 41 -2.61 -0.36 -20.24
C GLU A 41 -3.06 1.12 -20.39
N SER A 42 -4.36 1.37 -20.48
CA SER A 42 -4.88 2.73 -20.54
C SER A 42 -4.77 3.46 -19.19
N ASP A 43 -4.95 2.77 -18.08
CA ASP A 43 -4.75 3.34 -16.75
C ASP A 43 -3.27 3.72 -16.56
N TYR A 44 -2.33 2.88 -17.00
CA TYR A 44 -0.90 3.21 -16.96
C TYR A 44 -0.55 4.41 -17.85
N GLN A 45 -1.15 4.51 -19.05
CA GLN A 45 -0.99 5.68 -19.90
C GLN A 45 -1.43 6.97 -19.19
N LEU A 46 -2.59 6.95 -18.52
CA LEU A 46 -3.08 8.10 -17.77
C LEU A 46 -2.11 8.53 -16.65
N MET A 47 -1.46 7.56 -15.99
CA MET A 47 -0.46 7.87 -14.96
C MET A 47 0.81 8.50 -15.58
N MET A 48 1.24 8.01 -16.73
CA MET A 48 2.34 8.64 -17.48
C MET A 48 2.00 10.08 -17.89
N ASP A 49 0.78 10.29 -18.40
CA ASP A 49 0.34 11.60 -18.92
C ASP A 49 0.39 12.70 -17.86
N ILE A 50 0.13 12.36 -16.60
CA ILE A 50 0.28 13.28 -15.47
C ILE A 50 1.69 13.30 -14.86
N GLY A 51 2.62 12.54 -15.47
CA GLY A 51 4.04 12.52 -15.10
C GLY A 51 4.40 11.66 -13.90
N CYS A 52 3.64 10.62 -13.59
CA CYS A 52 4.08 9.60 -12.65
C CYS A 52 5.34 8.91 -13.18
N VAL A 53 6.28 8.64 -12.28
CA VAL A 53 7.52 7.89 -12.59
C VAL A 53 7.47 6.48 -12.02
N GLY A 54 6.54 6.21 -11.13
CA GLY A 54 6.31 4.92 -10.55
C GLY A 54 4.82 4.64 -10.35
N ILE A 55 4.51 3.37 -10.30
CA ILE A 55 3.17 2.86 -10.11
C ILE A 55 3.19 1.72 -9.11
N ARG A 56 2.23 1.72 -8.19
CA ARG A 56 2.00 0.64 -7.26
C ARG A 56 0.79 -0.16 -7.71
N ASP A 57 0.98 -1.47 -7.89
CA ASP A 57 -0.03 -2.39 -8.40
C ASP A 57 0.05 -3.75 -7.70
N ALA A 58 -1.00 -4.59 -7.82
CA ALA A 58 -1.19 -5.80 -7.06
C ALA A 58 -0.69 -7.08 -7.74
N ALA A 59 -0.06 -7.94 -6.95
CA ALA A 59 0.13 -9.34 -7.31
C ALA A 59 -1.17 -10.14 -7.28
N ARG A 60 -2.21 -9.65 -6.57
CA ARG A 60 -3.51 -10.34 -6.36
C ARG A 60 -3.29 -11.78 -5.91
N TRP A 61 -2.72 -11.96 -4.74
CA TRP A 61 -2.22 -13.25 -4.23
C TRP A 61 -3.23 -14.39 -4.38
N TYR A 62 -4.51 -14.15 -4.15
CA TYR A 62 -5.55 -15.18 -4.22
C TYR A 62 -5.79 -15.72 -5.65
N ILE A 63 -5.52 -14.92 -6.69
CA ILE A 63 -5.59 -15.33 -8.10
C ILE A 63 -4.28 -15.98 -8.53
N SER A 64 -3.17 -15.33 -8.19
CA SER A 64 -1.85 -15.75 -8.64
C SER A 64 -1.33 -17.01 -7.94
N HIS A 65 -1.98 -17.45 -6.84
CA HIS A 65 -1.65 -18.67 -6.10
C HIS A 65 -2.95 -19.46 -5.78
N PRO A 66 -3.63 -20.00 -6.82
CA PRO A 66 -4.97 -20.56 -6.71
C PRO A 66 -5.03 -21.86 -5.87
N LYS A 67 -3.92 -22.59 -5.77
CA LYS A 67 -3.79 -23.80 -4.94
C LYS A 67 -2.37 -23.92 -4.38
N PRO A 68 -2.14 -24.73 -3.34
CA PRO A 68 -0.81 -24.97 -2.81
C PRO A 68 0.16 -25.39 -3.93
N HIS A 69 1.30 -24.68 -4.04
CA HIS A 69 2.36 -24.92 -5.03
C HIS A 69 1.97 -24.76 -6.50
N GLU A 70 0.76 -24.24 -6.79
CA GLU A 70 0.30 -23.91 -8.15
C GLU A 70 0.20 -22.40 -8.32
N PHE A 71 0.75 -21.86 -9.42
CA PHE A 71 0.77 -20.42 -9.68
C PHE A 71 0.17 -20.08 -11.03
N ASP A 72 -0.67 -19.03 -11.07
CA ASP A 72 -1.19 -18.43 -12.30
C ASP A 72 -0.57 -17.04 -12.46
N TRP A 73 0.26 -16.88 -13.46
CA TRP A 73 0.98 -15.63 -13.73
C TRP A 73 0.30 -14.74 -14.76
N THR A 74 -0.86 -15.13 -15.28
CA THR A 74 -1.56 -14.41 -16.37
C THR A 74 -1.76 -12.94 -16.09
N TRP A 75 -2.20 -12.62 -14.88
CA TRP A 75 -2.38 -11.22 -14.44
C TRP A 75 -1.02 -10.51 -14.27
N LEU A 76 -0.12 -11.14 -13.52
CA LEU A 76 1.15 -10.51 -13.18
C LEU A 76 2.06 -10.31 -14.40
N ASP A 77 2.05 -11.22 -15.36
CA ASP A 77 2.78 -11.07 -16.62
C ASP A 77 2.33 -9.81 -17.38
N ARG A 78 1.02 -9.50 -17.37
CA ARG A 78 0.50 -8.26 -17.96
C ARG A 78 0.94 -7.02 -17.20
N VAL A 79 0.84 -7.02 -15.88
CA VAL A 79 1.25 -5.89 -15.00
C VAL A 79 2.72 -5.56 -15.21
N VAL A 80 3.60 -6.55 -15.11
CA VAL A 80 5.05 -6.34 -15.27
C VAL A 80 5.38 -5.85 -16.67
N LYS A 81 4.81 -6.48 -17.70
CA LYS A 81 5.02 -6.07 -19.10
C LYS A 81 4.52 -4.65 -19.36
N ALA A 82 3.36 -4.29 -18.82
CA ALA A 82 2.84 -2.93 -18.95
C ALA A 82 3.78 -1.90 -18.29
N ALA A 83 4.22 -2.15 -17.06
CA ALA A 83 5.17 -1.28 -16.38
C ALA A 83 6.47 -1.08 -17.17
N GLU A 84 7.01 -2.14 -17.76
CA GLU A 84 8.19 -2.09 -18.63
C GLU A 84 7.93 -1.28 -19.91
N ASN A 85 6.81 -1.51 -20.60
CA ASN A 85 6.43 -0.81 -21.82
C ASN A 85 6.27 0.70 -21.61
N PHE A 86 5.65 1.08 -20.49
CA PHE A 86 5.44 2.47 -20.10
C PHE A 86 6.63 3.09 -19.36
N LYS A 87 7.70 2.31 -19.11
CA LYS A 87 8.90 2.74 -18.35
C LYS A 87 8.58 3.29 -16.96
N LEU A 88 7.53 2.77 -16.35
CA LEU A 88 7.15 3.08 -14.98
C LEU A 88 7.90 2.15 -14.02
N THR A 89 8.42 2.70 -12.94
CA THR A 89 8.95 1.86 -11.86
C THR A 89 7.78 1.14 -11.17
N LEU A 90 7.75 -0.18 -11.27
CA LEU A 90 6.72 -0.97 -10.60
C LEU A 90 7.08 -1.19 -9.13
N TYR A 91 6.15 -0.84 -8.24
CA TYR A 91 6.12 -1.18 -6.84
C TYR A 91 5.00 -2.20 -6.63
N LEU A 92 5.37 -3.47 -6.51
CA LEU A 92 4.42 -4.57 -6.53
C LEU A 92 3.94 -4.92 -5.12
N ASP A 93 2.63 -4.84 -4.89
CA ASP A 93 1.98 -5.34 -3.69
C ASP A 93 1.87 -6.86 -3.75
N LEU A 94 2.58 -7.57 -2.87
CA LEU A 94 2.45 -9.01 -2.76
C LEU A 94 1.21 -9.42 -1.99
N TRP A 95 0.86 -8.64 -0.96
CA TRP A 95 -0.28 -8.91 -0.08
C TRP A 95 -1.00 -7.62 0.30
N HIS A 96 -2.21 -7.45 -0.26
CA HIS A 96 -3.07 -6.30 0.04
C HIS A 96 -4.40 -6.78 0.64
N TYR A 97 -4.33 -7.19 1.91
CA TYR A 97 -5.35 -7.72 2.82
C TYR A 97 -5.82 -9.16 2.50
N GLY A 98 -6.24 -9.42 1.25
CA GLY A 98 -6.72 -10.72 0.84
C GLY A 98 -5.62 -11.76 0.64
N TYR A 99 -6.00 -13.02 0.78
CA TYR A 99 -5.13 -14.17 0.58
C TYR A 99 -5.92 -15.35 0.01
N PRO A 100 -5.25 -16.40 -0.51
CA PRO A 100 -5.93 -17.53 -1.14
C PRO A 100 -7.01 -18.18 -0.27
N ASP A 101 -8.09 -18.63 -0.91
CA ASP A 101 -9.22 -19.22 -0.19
C ASP A 101 -8.87 -20.54 0.52
N TRP A 102 -7.93 -21.30 -0.07
CA TRP A 102 -7.43 -22.56 0.49
C TRP A 102 -6.50 -22.36 1.70
N LEU A 103 -5.90 -21.17 1.88
CA LEU A 103 -4.93 -20.91 2.93
C LEU A 103 -5.64 -20.63 4.27
N ASP A 104 -5.27 -21.38 5.30
CA ASP A 104 -5.55 -20.97 6.69
C ASP A 104 -4.40 -20.09 7.18
N LEU A 105 -4.66 -18.79 7.28
CA LEU A 105 -3.67 -17.80 7.73
C LEU A 105 -3.20 -18.05 9.18
N LEU A 106 -3.98 -18.75 9.98
CA LEU A 106 -3.63 -19.08 11.37
C LEU A 106 -2.79 -20.37 11.47
N SER A 107 -2.67 -21.12 10.39
CA SER A 107 -1.82 -22.30 10.34
C SER A 107 -0.34 -21.94 10.53
N PRO A 108 0.45 -22.78 11.22
CA PRO A 108 1.90 -22.67 11.28
C PRO A 108 2.59 -22.63 9.90
N ASP A 109 1.96 -23.19 8.88
CA ASP A 109 2.49 -23.29 7.51
C ASP A 109 2.23 -22.01 6.67
N ALA A 110 1.35 -21.12 7.12
CA ALA A 110 1.03 -19.91 6.37
C ALA A 110 2.26 -19.04 6.02
N PRO A 111 3.24 -18.84 6.91
CA PRO A 111 4.47 -18.13 6.57
C PRO A 111 5.24 -18.79 5.42
N ALA A 112 5.31 -20.13 5.36
CA ALA A 112 6.01 -20.85 4.30
C ALA A 112 5.32 -20.68 2.94
N HIS A 113 3.99 -20.74 2.90
CA HIS A 113 3.22 -20.53 1.67
C HIS A 113 3.36 -19.11 1.13
N PHE A 114 3.39 -18.09 2.01
CA PHE A 114 3.62 -16.72 1.58
C PHE A 114 5.06 -16.50 1.11
N ALA A 115 6.03 -17.10 1.80
CA ALA A 115 7.43 -17.07 1.39
C ALA A 115 7.64 -17.73 0.01
N GLU A 116 7.00 -18.87 -0.25
CA GLU A 116 7.04 -19.54 -1.55
C GLU A 116 6.50 -18.63 -2.66
N PHE A 117 5.33 -18.02 -2.46
CA PHE A 117 4.74 -17.08 -3.42
C PHE A 117 5.68 -15.90 -3.72
N ALA A 118 6.23 -15.26 -2.68
CA ALA A 118 7.17 -14.16 -2.80
C ALA A 118 8.47 -14.57 -3.53
N GLU A 119 9.01 -15.75 -3.22
CA GLU A 119 10.20 -16.33 -3.88
C GLU A 119 9.97 -16.57 -5.37
N GLN A 120 8.81 -17.14 -5.74
CA GLN A 120 8.47 -17.41 -7.14
C GLN A 120 8.33 -16.12 -7.95
N ILE A 121 7.72 -15.07 -7.39
CA ILE A 121 7.66 -13.74 -8.01
C ILE A 121 9.07 -13.18 -8.22
N ALA A 122 9.91 -13.21 -7.19
CA ALA A 122 11.27 -12.70 -7.28
C ALA A 122 12.13 -13.42 -8.33
N LYS A 123 11.93 -14.74 -8.51
CA LYS A 123 12.59 -15.54 -9.55
C LYS A 123 12.07 -15.23 -10.94
N ARG A 124 10.73 -15.09 -11.09
CA ARG A 124 10.09 -14.91 -12.38
C ARG A 124 10.35 -13.54 -12.98
N TYR A 125 10.37 -12.48 -12.16
CA TYR A 125 10.46 -11.10 -12.62
C TYR A 125 11.76 -10.42 -12.17
N PRO A 126 12.89 -10.72 -12.83
CA PRO A 126 14.20 -10.16 -12.44
C PRO A 126 14.32 -8.64 -12.63
N SER A 127 13.45 -8.01 -13.40
CA SER A 127 13.37 -6.54 -13.55
C SER A 127 12.73 -5.86 -12.35
N LEU A 128 11.93 -6.58 -11.56
CA LEU A 128 11.23 -6.05 -10.40
C LEU A 128 12.21 -5.79 -9.25
N LYS A 129 12.18 -4.54 -8.72
CA LYS A 129 13.07 -4.12 -7.62
C LYS A 129 12.33 -3.66 -6.37
N HIS A 130 11.08 -3.22 -6.48
CA HIS A 130 10.32 -2.64 -5.37
C HIS A 130 9.16 -3.56 -5.01
N TYR A 131 9.14 -4.03 -3.77
CA TYR A 131 8.14 -4.95 -3.25
C TYR A 131 7.44 -4.35 -2.04
N CYS A 132 6.13 -4.22 -2.09
CA CYS A 132 5.30 -4.13 -0.89
C CYS A 132 5.06 -5.55 -0.39
N ILE A 133 5.71 -5.92 0.68
CA ILE A 133 5.52 -7.28 1.20
C ILE A 133 4.10 -7.47 1.71
N CYS A 134 3.60 -6.50 2.46
CA CYS A 134 2.23 -6.50 2.97
C CYS A 134 1.76 -5.05 3.15
N ASN A 135 0.58 -4.72 2.61
CA ASN A 135 -0.02 -3.42 2.84
C ASN A 135 -0.75 -3.38 4.18
N GLU A 136 -0.53 -2.32 4.94
CA GLU A 136 -1.24 -1.99 6.17
C GLU A 136 -1.51 -3.20 7.09
N PRO A 137 -0.47 -3.93 7.49
CA PRO A 137 -0.66 -5.09 8.35
C PRO A 137 -1.32 -4.75 9.68
N THR A 138 -1.13 -3.53 10.21
CA THR A 138 -1.82 -3.05 11.42
C THR A 138 -3.34 -2.97 11.20
N LEU A 139 -3.79 -2.54 10.01
CA LEU A 139 -5.21 -2.52 9.66
C LEU A 139 -5.77 -3.95 9.55
N MET A 140 -4.99 -4.90 9.01
CA MET A 140 -5.40 -6.31 9.00
C MET A 140 -5.58 -6.87 10.41
N VAL A 141 -4.69 -6.54 11.34
CA VAL A 141 -4.80 -6.92 12.76
C VAL A 141 -6.08 -6.33 13.37
N GLU A 142 -6.40 -5.09 13.08
CA GLU A 142 -7.62 -4.44 13.56
C GLU A 142 -8.88 -5.08 12.95
N ARG A 143 -8.96 -5.14 11.61
CA ARG A 143 -10.18 -5.56 10.90
C ARG A 143 -10.42 -7.05 10.97
N GLY A 144 -9.40 -7.87 10.79
CA GLY A 144 -9.49 -9.33 10.83
C GLY A 144 -9.35 -9.92 12.22
N GLY A 145 -8.47 -9.34 13.04
CA GLY A 145 -8.13 -9.83 14.39
C GLY A 145 -9.07 -9.33 15.48
N GLN A 146 -9.18 -8.02 15.65
CA GLN A 146 -9.95 -7.44 16.77
C GLN A 146 -11.44 -7.32 16.45
N ARG A 147 -11.79 -6.71 15.30
CA ARG A 147 -13.18 -6.43 14.94
C ARG A 147 -13.90 -7.61 14.28
N GLY A 148 -13.16 -8.54 13.70
CA GLY A 148 -13.71 -9.70 13.00
C GLY A 148 -14.57 -9.36 11.78
N GLY A 149 -14.34 -8.19 11.16
CA GLY A 149 -15.05 -7.75 9.97
C GLY A 149 -14.52 -8.39 8.69
N TRP A 150 -13.22 -8.72 8.67
CA TRP A 150 -12.52 -9.37 7.57
C TRP A 150 -12.05 -10.77 7.97
N ARG A 151 -11.78 -11.63 6.99
CA ARG A 151 -11.12 -12.90 7.24
C ARG A 151 -9.76 -12.67 7.94
N PRO A 152 -9.39 -13.42 9.01
CA PRO A 152 -9.99 -14.68 9.47
C PRO A 152 -11.16 -14.53 10.45
N PHE A 153 -11.79 -13.37 10.56
CA PHE A 153 -13.00 -13.10 11.36
C PHE A 153 -12.83 -13.31 12.87
N LEU A 154 -11.66 -13.06 13.39
CA LEU A 154 -11.40 -13.13 14.82
C LEU A 154 -12.07 -11.94 15.53
N ARG A 155 -12.36 -12.11 16.80
CA ARG A 155 -12.90 -11.06 17.68
C ARG A 155 -12.13 -11.08 19.00
N GLN A 156 -10.82 -10.94 18.87
CA GLN A 156 -9.89 -11.06 19.99
C GLN A 156 -9.79 -9.76 20.78
N LYS A 157 -9.82 -9.86 22.13
CA LYS A 157 -9.49 -8.72 22.99
C LYS A 157 -7.99 -8.38 22.92
N ASP A 158 -7.15 -9.41 22.86
CA ASP A 158 -5.72 -9.29 22.64
C ASP A 158 -5.40 -9.77 21.21
N PRO A 159 -5.07 -8.88 20.28
CA PRO A 159 -4.72 -9.23 18.91
C PRO A 159 -3.25 -9.63 18.73
N THR A 160 -2.44 -9.62 19.78
CA THR A 160 -1.00 -9.90 19.73
C THR A 160 -0.68 -11.23 19.01
N PRO A 161 -1.37 -12.36 19.30
CA PRO A 161 -1.05 -13.61 18.58
C PRO A 161 -1.27 -13.51 17.06
N PHE A 162 -2.35 -12.83 16.64
CA PHE A 162 -2.63 -12.63 15.22
C PHE A 162 -1.63 -11.66 14.57
N ARG A 163 -1.27 -10.56 15.26
CA ARG A 163 -0.20 -9.66 14.82
C ARG A 163 1.12 -10.40 14.62
N GLN A 164 1.50 -11.23 15.58
CA GLN A 164 2.73 -12.05 15.48
C GLN A 164 2.68 -13.03 14.30
N GLN A 165 1.52 -13.61 14.01
CA GLN A 165 1.35 -14.49 12.84
C GLN A 165 1.53 -13.74 11.53
N ILE A 166 0.94 -12.54 11.39
CA ILE A 166 1.18 -11.65 10.23
C ILE A 166 2.66 -11.30 10.12
N CYS A 167 3.33 -10.94 11.24
CA CYS A 167 4.77 -10.67 11.25
C CYS A 167 5.60 -11.86 10.79
N ARG A 168 5.28 -13.10 11.21
CA ARG A 168 5.97 -14.31 10.71
C ARG A 168 5.84 -14.46 9.21
N CYS A 169 4.66 -14.19 8.66
CA CYS A 169 4.45 -14.23 7.20
C CYS A 169 5.32 -13.16 6.50
N ILE A 170 5.31 -11.93 6.99
CA ILE A 170 6.09 -10.83 6.41
C ILE A 170 7.60 -11.14 6.48
N ILE A 171 8.10 -11.59 7.62
CA ILE A 171 9.50 -11.94 7.82
C ILE A 171 9.92 -13.04 6.84
N ALA A 172 9.15 -14.14 6.76
CA ALA A 172 9.46 -15.26 5.87
C ALA A 172 9.47 -14.85 4.39
N ALA A 173 8.48 -14.05 3.95
CA ALA A 173 8.43 -13.55 2.59
C ALA A 173 9.57 -12.57 2.26
N SER A 174 9.90 -11.66 3.19
CA SER A 174 11.03 -10.73 3.04
C SER A 174 12.36 -11.48 2.88
N GLN A 175 12.61 -12.49 3.72
CA GLN A 175 13.79 -13.35 3.64
C GLN A 175 13.84 -14.10 2.30
N ALA A 176 12.70 -14.61 1.83
CA ALA A 176 12.60 -15.34 0.57
C ALA A 176 12.91 -14.44 -0.65
N VAL A 177 12.39 -13.21 -0.65
CA VAL A 177 12.71 -12.22 -1.70
C VAL A 177 14.21 -11.88 -1.68
N LEU A 178 14.77 -11.53 -0.51
CA LEU A 178 16.18 -11.14 -0.40
C LEU A 178 17.15 -12.27 -0.75
N LYS A 179 16.79 -13.51 -0.50
CA LYS A 179 17.57 -14.69 -0.91
C LYS A 179 17.74 -14.76 -2.43
N VAL A 180 16.72 -14.37 -3.19
CA VAL A 180 16.73 -14.37 -4.68
C VAL A 180 17.25 -13.04 -5.21
N ARG A 181 16.86 -11.93 -4.57
CA ARG A 181 17.13 -10.55 -4.99
C ARG A 181 17.70 -9.74 -3.82
N PRO A 182 18.99 -9.86 -3.54
CA PRO A 182 19.62 -9.11 -2.43
C PRO A 182 19.57 -7.59 -2.62
N ASP A 183 19.34 -7.12 -3.86
CA ASP A 183 19.20 -5.69 -4.22
C ASP A 183 17.76 -5.18 -4.11
N ALA A 184 16.79 -6.03 -3.75
CA ALA A 184 15.39 -5.67 -3.65
C ALA A 184 15.15 -4.56 -2.62
N LYS A 185 14.23 -3.66 -2.94
CA LYS A 185 13.68 -2.66 -2.02
C LYS A 185 12.40 -3.21 -1.41
N LEU A 186 12.49 -3.60 -0.15
CA LEU A 186 11.36 -4.12 0.61
C LEU A 186 10.71 -2.95 1.36
N ILE A 187 9.49 -2.62 0.96
CA ILE A 187 8.73 -1.50 1.48
C ILE A 187 7.60 -2.06 2.33
N LEU A 188 7.46 -1.56 3.54
CA LEU A 188 6.33 -1.91 4.42
C LEU A 188 5.53 -0.64 4.71
N PRO A 189 4.41 -0.41 3.97
CA PRO A 189 3.51 0.69 4.24
C PRO A 189 2.55 0.33 5.36
N ASP A 190 2.33 1.27 6.28
CA ASP A 190 1.36 1.09 7.37
C ASP A 190 0.71 2.44 7.73
N PRO A 191 -0.50 2.45 8.31
CA PRO A 191 -1.15 3.67 8.74
C PRO A 191 -0.29 4.44 9.75
N TRP A 192 -0.11 5.75 9.51
CA TRP A 192 0.64 6.60 10.41
C TRP A 192 -0.12 7.89 10.73
N HIS A 193 -0.87 7.86 11.82
CA HIS A 193 -1.65 9.00 12.35
C HIS A 193 -1.69 9.02 13.87
N ALA A 194 -0.63 8.48 14.46
CA ALA A 194 -0.46 8.44 15.90
C ALA A 194 -0.44 9.84 16.51
N THR A 195 -1.26 10.07 17.54
CA THR A 195 -1.40 11.35 18.21
C THR A 195 -0.78 11.37 19.61
N ASP A 196 -0.43 10.19 20.12
CA ASP A 196 0.15 9.96 21.44
C ASP A 196 1.02 8.69 21.44
N VAL A 197 1.79 8.48 22.49
CA VAL A 197 2.76 7.36 22.61
C VAL A 197 2.09 5.99 22.50
N ASN A 198 0.89 5.82 23.04
CA ASN A 198 0.19 4.52 23.00
C ASN A 198 -0.27 4.19 21.58
N SER A 199 -0.81 5.18 20.86
CA SER A 199 -1.18 5.01 19.46
C SER A 199 0.04 4.83 18.56
N GLU A 200 1.17 5.51 18.84
CA GLU A 200 2.45 5.25 18.16
C GLU A 200 2.91 3.80 18.33
N ASP A 201 2.91 3.29 19.56
CA ASP A 201 3.35 1.92 19.85
C ASP A 201 2.44 0.87 19.18
N TRP A 202 1.15 1.13 19.09
CA TRP A 202 0.22 0.27 18.38
C TRP A 202 0.51 0.27 16.86
N GLN A 203 0.62 1.45 16.24
CA GLN A 203 0.85 1.59 14.81
C GLN A 203 2.26 1.13 14.39
N ALA A 204 3.27 1.32 15.24
CA ALA A 204 4.63 0.88 14.98
C ALA A 204 4.86 -0.62 15.24
N ALA A 205 3.93 -1.30 15.91
CA ALA A 205 4.19 -2.63 16.47
C ALA A 205 4.59 -3.68 15.42
N VAL A 206 3.98 -3.66 14.22
CA VAL A 206 4.34 -4.59 13.14
C VAL A 206 5.71 -4.22 12.56
N ILE A 207 5.92 -2.96 12.22
CA ILE A 207 7.21 -2.48 11.67
C ILE A 207 8.34 -2.80 12.61
N ASP A 208 8.19 -2.49 13.90
CA ASP A 208 9.23 -2.75 14.91
C ASP A 208 9.48 -4.24 15.13
N THR A 209 8.47 -5.09 15.01
CA THR A 209 8.64 -6.55 15.07
C THR A 209 9.43 -7.06 13.85
N VAL A 210 9.08 -6.62 12.64
CA VAL A 210 9.80 -7.05 11.41
C VAL A 210 11.23 -6.50 11.39
N LEU A 211 11.48 -5.32 11.97
CA LEU A 211 12.83 -4.76 12.14
C LEU A 211 13.64 -5.45 13.28
N GLY A 212 13.06 -6.39 14.02
CA GLY A 212 13.70 -7.07 15.16
C GLY A 212 13.82 -6.21 16.42
N ARG A 213 13.09 -5.10 16.51
CA ARG A 213 13.09 -4.20 17.67
C ARG A 213 12.04 -4.59 18.73
N ARG A 214 11.08 -5.40 18.34
CA ARG A 214 10.00 -5.94 19.14
C ARG A 214 9.86 -7.43 18.83
N ASP A 215 9.40 -8.25 19.79
CA ASP A 215 9.22 -9.70 19.61
C ASP A 215 10.43 -10.37 18.91
N PRO A 216 11.67 -10.26 19.45
CA PRO A 216 12.89 -10.70 18.74
C PRO A 216 12.94 -12.20 18.45
N GLU A 217 12.15 -12.99 19.18
CA GLU A 217 11.99 -14.43 18.96
C GLU A 217 11.33 -14.78 17.61
N LEU A 218 10.71 -13.80 16.94
CA LEU A 218 10.13 -14.01 15.60
C LEU A 218 11.18 -13.93 14.49
N GLY A 219 12.41 -13.54 14.78
CA GLY A 219 13.50 -13.51 13.81
C GLY A 219 13.49 -12.31 12.86
N GLY A 220 12.85 -11.21 13.27
CA GLY A 220 12.91 -9.93 12.55
C GLY A 220 14.32 -9.35 12.53
N SER A 221 14.63 -8.56 11.51
CA SER A 221 15.93 -7.88 11.41
C SER A 221 15.85 -6.65 10.51
N SER A 222 16.84 -5.76 10.65
CA SER A 222 16.81 -4.44 10.00
C SER A 222 16.77 -4.51 8.47
N GLU A 223 17.38 -5.51 7.85
CA GLU A 223 17.41 -5.69 6.40
C GLU A 223 16.06 -6.08 5.79
N LEU A 224 15.11 -6.61 6.59
CA LEU A 224 13.81 -7.08 6.11
C LEU A 224 12.85 -5.96 5.73
N ILE A 225 13.15 -4.73 6.12
CA ILE A 225 12.49 -3.51 5.63
C ILE A 225 13.57 -2.53 5.19
N THR A 226 13.63 -2.21 3.91
CA THR A 226 14.57 -1.21 3.40
C THR A 226 13.98 0.19 3.37
N ILE A 227 12.66 0.30 3.29
CA ILE A 227 11.92 1.57 3.26
C ILE A 227 10.65 1.40 4.10
N ILE A 228 10.34 2.37 4.94
CA ILE A 228 9.07 2.44 5.66
C ILE A 228 8.12 3.34 4.88
N GLY A 229 6.93 2.82 4.56
CA GLY A 229 5.86 3.57 3.93
C GLY A 229 4.91 4.17 4.96
N LEU A 230 4.55 5.44 4.76
CA LEU A 230 3.59 6.13 5.60
C LEU A 230 2.29 6.30 4.81
N ASN A 231 1.23 5.62 5.24
CA ASN A 231 -0.12 5.80 4.72
C ASN A 231 -0.87 6.76 5.64
N HIS A 232 -1.49 7.80 5.06
CA HIS A 232 -2.17 8.82 5.86
C HIS A 232 -3.51 9.21 5.26
N TYR A 233 -4.57 8.73 5.90
CA TYR A 233 -5.96 9.05 5.61
C TYR A 233 -6.61 9.60 6.87
N ARG A 234 -7.09 10.85 6.84
CA ARG A 234 -7.75 11.47 7.99
C ARG A 234 -8.86 12.40 7.55
N ASP A 235 -9.86 12.48 8.39
CA ASP A 235 -10.94 13.44 8.32
C ASP A 235 -10.63 14.79 9.03
N SER A 236 -9.37 14.96 9.46
CA SER A 236 -8.90 16.13 10.22
C SER A 236 -7.47 16.50 9.82
N THR A 237 -7.17 17.80 9.86
CA THR A 237 -5.82 18.36 9.63
C THR A 237 -4.96 18.41 10.89
N LEU A 238 -5.48 17.97 12.04
CA LEU A 238 -4.77 18.02 13.33
C LEU A 238 -4.54 16.62 13.90
N PRO A 239 -3.33 16.32 14.45
CA PRO A 239 -2.14 17.17 14.35
C PRO A 239 -1.65 17.29 12.91
N PRO A 240 -0.88 18.35 12.56
CA PRO A 240 -0.32 18.52 11.23
C PRO A 240 0.53 17.33 10.81
N PHE A 241 0.38 16.86 9.57
CA PHE A 241 1.05 15.63 9.12
C PHE A 241 2.57 15.72 9.13
N HIS A 242 3.17 16.89 8.87
CA HIS A 242 4.62 17.06 8.96
C HIS A 242 5.16 16.69 10.34
N LYS A 243 4.43 16.95 11.43
CA LYS A 243 4.84 16.53 12.78
C LYS A 243 4.80 15.01 12.94
N LEU A 244 3.81 14.35 12.36
CA LEU A 244 3.73 12.89 12.35
C LEU A 244 4.87 12.28 11.55
N ILE A 245 5.23 12.85 10.39
CA ILE A 245 6.40 12.43 9.60
C ILE A 245 7.68 12.56 10.43
N LEU A 246 7.87 13.68 11.13
CA LEU A 246 9.07 13.90 11.96
C LEU A 246 9.14 12.92 13.14
N ASN A 247 8.01 12.57 13.75
CA ASN A 247 7.94 11.52 14.77
C ASN A 247 8.34 10.15 14.18
N ALA A 248 7.82 9.79 13.01
CA ALA A 248 8.23 8.58 12.31
C ALA A 248 9.73 8.59 12.01
N LYS A 249 10.27 9.72 11.52
CA LYS A 249 11.70 9.87 11.23
C LYS A 249 12.57 9.74 12.49
N LYS A 250 12.10 10.25 13.60
CA LYS A 250 12.80 10.08 14.90
C LYS A 250 12.79 8.62 15.35
N ARG A 251 11.66 7.91 15.23
CA ARG A 251 11.50 6.51 15.62
C ARG A 251 12.36 5.59 14.77
N TRP A 252 12.35 5.80 13.46
CA TRP A 252 13.05 4.98 12.46
C TRP A 252 14.16 5.78 11.77
N SER A 253 15.05 6.41 12.54
CA SER A 253 16.08 7.34 12.04
C SER A 253 17.07 6.70 11.06
N ASP A 254 17.25 5.38 11.13
CA ASP A 254 18.10 4.57 10.27
C ASP A 254 17.42 4.10 8.98
N LYS A 255 16.14 4.46 8.77
CA LYS A 255 15.37 4.04 7.59
C LYS A 255 14.96 5.21 6.72
N PRO A 256 15.00 5.02 5.38
CA PRO A 256 14.29 5.89 4.46
C PRO A 256 12.78 5.81 4.70
N LEU A 257 12.11 6.96 4.60
CA LEU A 257 10.65 7.04 4.65
C LEU A 257 10.10 7.43 3.28
N TRP A 258 9.01 6.79 2.86
CA TRP A 258 8.23 7.18 1.69
C TRP A 258 6.81 7.56 2.10
N PHE A 259 6.24 8.53 1.43
CA PHE A 259 4.81 8.82 1.56
C PHE A 259 4.04 7.99 0.54
N THR A 260 3.41 6.92 1.03
CA THR A 260 2.94 5.81 0.19
C THR A 260 1.46 5.84 -0.11
N GLU A 261 0.64 6.54 0.67
CA GLU A 261 -0.78 6.67 0.38
C GLU A 261 -1.41 7.90 1.01
N THR A 262 -2.26 8.59 0.25
CA THR A 262 -3.24 9.56 0.74
C THR A 262 -4.32 9.85 -0.27
N SER A 263 -5.54 10.05 0.21
CA SER A 263 -6.70 10.69 -0.41
C SER A 263 -7.78 10.89 0.66
N GLY A 264 -9.02 11.18 0.28
CA GLY A 264 -10.13 11.25 1.22
C GLY A 264 -10.02 12.44 2.17
N PRO A 265 -10.19 13.66 1.64
CA PRO A 265 -10.10 14.88 2.43
C PRO A 265 -11.16 14.95 3.54
N PRO A 266 -10.96 15.80 4.56
CA PRO A 266 -11.99 16.13 5.54
C PRO A 266 -13.30 16.54 4.88
N VAL A 267 -14.42 16.32 5.57
CA VAL A 267 -15.75 16.68 5.08
C VAL A 267 -15.78 18.16 4.68
N GLY A 268 -16.27 18.43 3.47
CA GLY A 268 -16.35 19.78 2.91
C GLY A 268 -15.13 20.21 2.09
N TRP A 269 -14.04 19.46 2.14
CA TRP A 269 -12.86 19.72 1.31
C TRP A 269 -12.98 19.02 -0.06
N LYS A 270 -12.29 19.58 -1.05
CA LYS A 270 -12.12 18.95 -2.35
C LYS A 270 -10.82 18.13 -2.39
N GLN A 271 -10.72 17.21 -3.35
CA GLN A 271 -9.51 16.38 -3.51
C GLN A 271 -8.26 17.23 -3.80
N GLU A 272 -8.40 18.24 -4.67
CA GLU A 272 -7.29 19.13 -5.01
C GLU A 272 -6.85 20.02 -3.82
N GLU A 273 -7.77 20.38 -2.92
CA GLU A 273 -7.44 21.12 -1.69
C GLU A 273 -6.63 20.23 -0.74
N TRP A 274 -7.03 18.96 -0.59
CA TRP A 274 -6.30 17.97 0.18
C TRP A 274 -4.93 17.67 -0.43
N PHE A 275 -4.84 17.54 -1.75
CA PHE A 275 -3.56 17.36 -2.45
C PHE A 275 -2.57 18.47 -2.11
N TRP A 276 -3.00 19.74 -2.18
CA TRP A 276 -2.16 20.88 -1.85
C TRP A 276 -1.76 20.91 -0.38
N TRP A 277 -2.70 20.57 0.51
CA TRP A 277 -2.41 20.48 1.93
C TRP A 277 -1.34 19.42 2.20
N MET A 278 -1.53 18.20 1.72
CA MET A 278 -0.60 17.10 1.93
C MET A 278 0.76 17.37 1.28
N MET A 279 0.78 17.99 0.10
CA MET A 279 2.00 18.43 -0.56
C MET A 279 2.78 19.43 0.31
N ALA A 280 2.11 20.40 0.90
CA ALA A 280 2.71 21.38 1.80
C ALA A 280 3.28 20.71 3.07
N GLU A 281 2.53 19.80 3.67
CA GLU A 281 2.93 19.06 4.89
C GLU A 281 4.20 18.22 4.65
N VAL A 282 4.24 17.44 3.55
CA VAL A 282 5.44 16.63 3.24
C VAL A 282 6.63 17.53 2.93
N ARG A 283 6.42 18.66 2.25
CA ARG A 283 7.50 19.62 1.97
C ARG A 283 8.03 20.30 3.22
N LEU A 284 7.16 20.63 4.19
CA LEU A 284 7.58 21.13 5.50
C LEU A 284 8.44 20.10 6.24
N ALA A 285 8.00 18.84 6.29
CA ALA A 285 8.78 17.76 6.88
C ALA A 285 10.18 17.64 6.22
N ASN A 286 10.24 17.74 4.88
CA ASN A 286 11.50 17.69 4.14
C ASN A 286 12.41 18.89 4.43
N GLN A 287 11.86 20.08 4.64
CA GLN A 287 12.63 21.26 5.07
C GLN A 287 13.22 21.08 6.48
N GLU A 288 12.54 20.29 7.33
CA GLU A 288 12.98 19.92 8.69
C GLU A 288 13.83 18.62 8.70
N GLY A 289 14.19 18.05 7.53
CA GLY A 289 15.15 16.95 7.39
C GLY A 289 14.55 15.54 7.30
N ALA A 290 13.25 15.40 7.00
CA ALA A 290 12.64 14.08 6.85
C ALA A 290 13.15 13.31 5.62
N ASP A 291 13.49 14.03 4.53
CA ASP A 291 14.02 13.48 3.27
C ASP A 291 13.09 12.45 2.63
N ILE A 292 11.81 12.81 2.47
CA ILE A 292 10.79 12.03 1.76
C ILE A 292 10.93 12.27 0.26
N PRO A 293 11.38 11.29 -0.54
CA PRO A 293 11.63 11.50 -1.97
C PRO A 293 10.40 11.23 -2.85
N VAL A 294 9.38 10.57 -2.33
CA VAL A 294 8.21 10.07 -3.07
C VAL A 294 6.94 10.61 -2.46
N PHE A 295 6.05 11.08 -3.33
CA PHE A 295 4.67 11.45 -2.99
C PHE A 295 3.73 10.56 -3.80
N THR A 296 2.94 9.71 -3.11
CA THR A 296 2.01 8.79 -3.77
C THR A 296 0.57 9.22 -3.53
N TRP A 297 -0.20 9.38 -4.61
CA TRP A 297 -1.65 9.53 -4.52
C TRP A 297 -2.33 8.15 -4.59
N ALA A 298 -3.22 7.88 -3.66
CA ALA A 298 -3.90 6.59 -3.47
C ALA A 298 -5.38 6.76 -3.12
N PRO A 299 -6.31 6.21 -3.90
CA PRO A 299 -6.08 5.56 -5.20
C PRO A 299 -5.93 6.55 -6.36
N ALA A 300 -5.32 6.11 -7.45
CA ALA A 300 -5.26 6.93 -8.67
C ALA A 300 -6.58 6.91 -9.45
N ILE A 301 -7.23 5.75 -9.53
CA ILE A 301 -8.60 5.58 -10.03
C ILE A 301 -9.52 5.47 -8.83
N SER A 302 -10.61 6.24 -8.81
CA SER A 302 -11.59 6.22 -7.72
C SER A 302 -12.14 4.82 -7.47
N MET A 303 -12.25 4.46 -6.22
CA MET A 303 -12.61 3.12 -5.75
C MET A 303 -14.06 3.02 -5.27
N TYR A 304 -14.47 1.81 -4.92
CA TYR A 304 -15.73 1.56 -4.24
C TYR A 304 -15.56 1.54 -2.71
N ASP A 305 -16.65 1.82 -2.00
CA ASP A 305 -16.63 1.83 -0.53
C ASP A 305 -16.45 0.41 0.02
N TRP A 306 -15.58 0.25 1.01
CA TRP A 306 -15.28 -1.05 1.60
C TRP A 306 -16.43 -1.66 2.43
N VAL A 307 -17.43 -0.85 2.78
CA VAL A 307 -18.62 -1.29 3.53
C VAL A 307 -19.80 -1.51 2.59
N ASP A 308 -19.96 -0.60 1.62
CA ASP A 308 -21.02 -0.62 0.61
C ASP A 308 -20.39 -0.58 -0.79
N GLU A 309 -20.12 -1.76 -1.36
CA GLU A 309 -19.50 -1.91 -2.69
C GLU A 309 -20.36 -1.42 -3.85
N THR A 310 -21.57 -0.94 -3.59
CA THR A 310 -22.40 -0.26 -4.60
C THR A 310 -22.13 1.24 -4.65
N LYS A 311 -21.46 1.77 -3.64
CA LYS A 311 -21.14 3.18 -3.50
C LYS A 311 -19.75 3.47 -4.07
N HIS A 312 -19.70 4.18 -5.19
CA HIS A 312 -18.47 4.67 -5.77
C HIS A 312 -17.98 5.92 -5.04
N LEU A 313 -16.70 5.96 -4.67
CA LEU A 313 -16.04 7.09 -4.01
C LEU A 313 -15.30 7.92 -5.05
N ALA A 314 -15.50 9.24 -5.07
CA ALA A 314 -14.75 10.12 -5.97
C ALA A 314 -13.43 10.57 -5.33
N ASN A 315 -12.57 9.61 -4.96
CA ASN A 315 -11.33 9.85 -4.20
C ASN A 315 -10.03 9.72 -5.02
N GLY A 316 -10.12 9.29 -6.28
CA GLY A 316 -8.98 9.17 -7.18
C GLY A 316 -8.59 10.47 -7.88
N ILE A 317 -7.52 10.41 -8.67
CA ILE A 317 -7.19 11.44 -9.66
C ILE A 317 -8.18 11.36 -10.82
N TRP A 318 -8.61 10.15 -11.13
CA TRP A 318 -9.58 9.82 -12.17
C TRP A 318 -10.81 9.15 -11.55
N VAL A 319 -11.98 9.49 -12.07
CA VAL A 319 -13.25 8.88 -11.69
C VAL A 319 -13.64 7.86 -12.76
N LEU A 320 -14.14 6.70 -12.33
CA LEU A 320 -14.68 5.66 -13.20
C LEU A 320 -16.11 6.02 -13.56
N GLU A 321 -16.39 6.16 -14.86
CA GLU A 321 -17.74 6.26 -15.41
C GLU A 321 -18.35 4.86 -15.63
N ALA A 322 -19.68 4.79 -15.74
CA ALA A 322 -20.39 3.52 -15.91
C ALA A 322 -20.00 2.73 -17.17
N ASP A 323 -19.56 3.43 -18.22
CA ASP A 323 -19.06 2.81 -19.46
C ASP A 323 -17.58 2.37 -19.40
N GLY A 324 -16.93 2.59 -18.26
CA GLY A 324 -15.53 2.23 -18.04
C GLY A 324 -14.53 3.36 -18.33
N ARG A 325 -14.96 4.49 -18.88
CA ARG A 325 -14.06 5.62 -19.13
C ARG A 325 -13.52 6.18 -17.81
N ARG A 326 -12.27 6.65 -17.85
CA ARG A 326 -11.63 7.42 -16.77
C ARG A 326 -11.77 8.89 -17.11
N VAL A 327 -12.48 9.64 -16.27
CA VAL A 327 -12.61 11.09 -16.41
C VAL A 327 -11.86 11.80 -15.30
N PRO A 328 -11.28 12.99 -15.56
CA PRO A 328 -10.59 13.75 -14.52
C PRO A 328 -11.48 14.00 -13.30
N ASN A 329 -10.96 13.74 -12.11
CA ASN A 329 -11.64 14.12 -10.88
C ASN A 329 -11.42 15.61 -10.63
N ARG A 330 -12.37 16.41 -11.07
CA ARG A 330 -12.34 17.89 -10.95
C ARG A 330 -10.99 18.43 -11.49
N LYS A 331 -10.25 19.17 -10.64
CA LYS A 331 -8.97 19.81 -10.97
C LYS A 331 -7.74 19.02 -10.52
N MET A 332 -7.86 17.72 -10.27
CA MET A 332 -6.72 16.94 -9.79
C MET A 332 -5.56 16.90 -10.80
N PRO A 333 -5.75 16.61 -12.10
CA PRO A 333 -4.65 16.64 -13.06
C PRO A 333 -4.00 18.03 -13.19
N GLU A 334 -4.80 19.10 -13.16
CA GLU A 334 -4.28 20.48 -13.22
C GLU A 334 -3.49 20.83 -11.94
N ALA A 335 -3.94 20.40 -10.77
CA ALA A 335 -3.22 20.61 -9.51
C ALA A 335 -1.86 19.92 -9.53
N ILE A 336 -1.78 18.70 -10.07
CA ILE A 336 -0.52 17.96 -10.24
C ILE A 336 0.40 18.67 -11.23
N ALA A 337 -0.12 19.10 -12.39
CA ALA A 337 0.65 19.85 -13.39
C ALA A 337 1.21 21.15 -12.81
N LEU A 338 0.41 21.86 -12.01
CA LEU A 338 0.83 23.08 -11.32
C LEU A 338 1.90 22.82 -10.25
N ALA A 339 1.80 21.73 -9.50
CA ALA A 339 2.83 21.33 -8.53
C ALA A 339 4.18 21.05 -9.20
N ARG A 340 4.16 20.45 -10.40
CA ARG A 340 5.37 20.26 -11.23
C ARG A 340 5.95 21.59 -11.71
N SER A 341 5.11 22.52 -12.20
CA SER A 341 5.57 23.84 -12.65
C SER A 341 6.22 24.66 -11.53
N TYR A 342 5.81 24.43 -10.28
CA TYR A 342 6.44 25.04 -9.10
C TYR A 342 7.70 24.30 -8.61
N GLY A 343 8.10 23.21 -9.28
CA GLY A 343 9.24 22.37 -8.87
C GLY A 343 9.00 21.63 -7.55
N TYR A 344 7.76 21.31 -7.20
CA TYR A 344 7.42 20.50 -6.03
C TYR A 344 7.46 19.01 -6.37
N LEU A 345 7.08 18.68 -7.60
CA LEU A 345 7.22 17.36 -8.20
C LEU A 345 8.24 17.41 -9.35
N LYS A 346 8.91 16.26 -9.60
CA LYS A 346 9.81 16.07 -10.75
C LYS A 346 9.04 16.01 -12.05
#